data_78060f1b9a4de6cde614f20f5d328707
#
_entry.id   78060f1b9a4de6cde614f20f5d328707
#
_cell.length_a   1.000
_cell.length_b   1.000
_cell.length_c   1.000
_cell.angle_alpha   90.00
_cell.angle_beta   90.00
_cell.angle_gamma   90.00
#
_symmetry.space_group_name_H-M   'P 1'
#
loop_
_entity.id
_entity.type
_entity.pdbx_description
1 polymer ?
#
loop_
_entity_poly.entity_id
_entity_poly.type
_entity_poly.pdbx_seq_one_letter_code
_entity_poly.pdbx_strand_id
1 'polypeptide(L)'
;MKRFALPAIVMLGAALTGCSGGLHADGPPLQTYVLRATAATSTVTAGAERPSLQLPRPSADPGLATQLITLVRSDHRMDYYLGSRWAADLPDVVETLAIDTLRGSGAWGAVHESPSPFLADYLLQINIRRFEADYTNGGAAPTIHVVLDCTVARRVGRDLVASFVAEGVAAAEENRLSSVVSAFEQAANAALTTMADRSAAAVRETPPVASSEGR
;
A
#
# COMPACT_ATOMS: atom_id res chain seq x y z
N MET A 1 -12.30 28.66 87.94
CA MET A 1 -13.54 29.02 87.21
C MET A 1 -13.21 29.02 85.69
N LYS A 2 -13.74 28.09 84.97
CA LYS A 2 -14.51 28.22 83.76
C LYS A 2 -13.74 28.97 82.58
N ARG A 3 -13.64 28.56 81.30
CA ARG A 3 -14.39 27.66 80.41
C ARG A 3 -13.63 27.56 79.15
N PHE A 4 -13.58 26.40 78.53
CA PHE A 4 -13.92 26.01 77.20
C PHE A 4 -13.56 26.98 76.00
N ALA A 5 -12.77 26.48 75.03
CA ALA A 5 -13.12 26.40 73.63
C ALA A 5 -12.09 25.56 72.82
N LEU A 6 -12.38 24.33 72.64
CA LEU A 6 -12.14 23.64 71.32
C LEU A 6 -13.48 23.75 70.58
N PRO A 7 -13.61 23.63 69.25
CA PRO A 7 -12.78 23.03 68.24
C PRO A 7 -12.80 23.85 66.91
N ALA A 8 -11.79 23.84 66.16
CA ALA A 8 -11.83 24.31 64.74
C ALA A 8 -10.66 23.72 63.91
N ILE A 9 -10.39 22.42 63.98
CA ILE A 9 -9.46 21.76 63.03
C ILE A 9 -10.07 20.41 62.67
N VAL A 10 -11.16 20.41 61.92
CA VAL A 10 -11.68 19.23 61.16
C VAL A 10 -12.53 19.77 60.03
N MET A 11 -11.97 20.33 58.99
CA MET A 11 -12.64 20.55 57.69
C MET A 11 -11.63 21.02 56.61
N LEU A 12 -10.58 20.23 56.37
CA LEU A 12 -9.75 20.44 55.20
C LEU A 12 -9.15 19.11 54.69
N GLY A 13 -9.99 18.17 54.44
CA GLY A 13 -9.54 16.81 54.03
C GLY A 13 -10.45 16.11 53.03
N ALA A 14 -11.24 16.83 52.23
CA ALA A 14 -12.19 16.15 51.36
C ALA A 14 -12.34 16.86 49.98
N ALA A 15 -11.22 17.15 49.27
CA ALA A 15 -11.30 17.72 47.92
C ALA A 15 -10.17 17.19 47.00
N LEU A 16 -9.79 15.92 47.11
CA LEU A 16 -8.83 15.29 46.16
C LEU A 16 -9.37 13.95 45.62
N THR A 17 -10.69 13.84 45.45
CA THR A 17 -11.29 12.83 44.56
C THR A 17 -11.42 13.44 43.15
N GLY A 18 -10.27 13.87 42.59
CA GLY A 18 -10.18 14.39 41.23
C GLY A 18 -10.02 13.24 40.28
N CYS A 19 -10.96 13.06 39.40
CA CYS A 19 -10.85 12.69 37.99
C CYS A 19 -9.80 11.64 37.64
N SER A 20 -10.04 10.39 38.00
CA SER A 20 -9.62 9.27 37.15
C SER A 20 -10.69 9.00 36.10
N GLY A 21 -11.08 10.02 35.35
CA GLY A 21 -11.80 9.89 34.11
C GLY A 21 -10.83 9.27 33.09
N GLY A 22 -10.77 7.95 33.04
CA GLY A 22 -10.02 7.27 32.01
C GLY A 22 -10.49 7.77 30.65
N LEU A 23 -9.57 8.24 29.82
CA LEU A 23 -9.77 8.44 28.40
C LEU A 23 -9.95 7.07 27.75
N HIS A 24 -11.06 6.41 28.05
CA HIS A 24 -11.52 5.28 27.27
C HIS A 24 -12.23 5.88 26.08
N ALA A 25 -11.61 5.74 24.90
CA ALA A 25 -12.33 5.91 23.66
C ALA A 25 -13.42 4.82 23.63
N ASP A 26 -14.66 5.21 23.91
CA ASP A 26 -15.84 4.35 23.83
C ASP A 26 -16.20 4.05 22.37
N GLY A 27 -15.30 3.38 21.64
CA GLY A 27 -15.50 2.94 20.26
C GLY A 27 -14.93 1.53 20.07
N PRO A 28 -15.46 0.74 19.14
CA PRO A 28 -14.83 -0.53 18.79
C PRO A 28 -13.36 -0.29 18.41
N PRO A 29 -12.45 -1.20 18.81
CA PRO A 29 -11.03 -1.04 18.53
C PRO A 29 -10.79 -0.92 17.03
N LEU A 30 -9.89 -0.02 16.65
CA LEU A 30 -9.50 0.19 15.26
C LEU A 30 -8.87 -1.09 14.70
N GLN A 31 -9.46 -1.63 13.65
CA GLN A 31 -8.97 -2.84 12.97
C GLN A 31 -7.93 -2.46 11.93
N THR A 32 -6.74 -3.04 12.02
CA THR A 32 -5.64 -2.83 11.07
C THR A 32 -5.49 -4.06 10.19
N TYR A 33 -5.53 -3.85 8.87
CA TYR A 33 -5.43 -4.90 7.86
C TYR A 33 -4.08 -4.85 7.13
N VAL A 34 -3.59 -6.02 6.75
CA VAL A 34 -2.34 -6.22 6.01
C VAL A 34 -2.66 -7.00 4.75
N LEU A 35 -2.14 -6.56 3.61
CA LEU A 35 -2.16 -7.31 2.36
C LEU A 35 -0.82 -8.05 2.20
N ARG A 36 -0.83 -9.19 1.52
CA ARG A 36 0.36 -9.99 1.27
C ARG A 36 0.53 -10.26 -0.22
N ALA A 37 1.75 -10.16 -0.70
CA ALA A 37 2.07 -10.59 -2.05
C ALA A 37 1.96 -12.12 -2.14
N THR A 38 1.41 -12.61 -3.24
CA THR A 38 1.43 -14.05 -3.53
C THR A 38 2.88 -14.45 -3.75
N ALA A 39 3.36 -15.42 -2.97
CA ALA A 39 4.72 -15.93 -3.11
C ALA A 39 4.88 -16.55 -4.52
N ALA A 40 5.56 -15.86 -5.42
CA ALA A 40 5.99 -16.46 -6.68
C ALA A 40 7.20 -17.34 -6.38
N THR A 41 7.05 -18.65 -6.61
CA THR A 41 8.16 -19.60 -6.48
C THR A 41 8.97 -19.57 -7.78
N SER A 42 9.81 -18.57 -7.96
CA SER A 42 10.74 -18.54 -9.09
C SER A 42 11.95 -19.38 -8.75
N THR A 43 12.13 -20.48 -9.47
CA THR A 43 13.41 -21.20 -9.53
C THR A 43 14.42 -20.31 -10.28
N VAL A 44 15.26 -19.62 -9.51
CA VAL A 44 16.33 -18.78 -10.05
C VAL A 44 17.35 -19.71 -10.74
N THR A 45 17.35 -19.71 -12.06
CA THR A 45 18.44 -20.38 -12.82
C THR A 45 19.70 -19.52 -12.69
N ALA A 46 20.73 -20.06 -12.03
CA ALA A 46 22.03 -19.42 -11.90
C ALA A 46 22.66 -19.29 -13.30
N GLY A 47 23.15 -18.09 -13.67
CA GLY A 47 24.03 -17.89 -14.82
C GLY A 47 23.63 -16.84 -15.87
N ALA A 48 22.43 -16.27 -15.84
CA ALA A 48 22.10 -15.14 -16.71
C ALA A 48 22.35 -13.82 -15.97
N GLU A 49 23.13 -12.91 -16.56
CA GLU A 49 23.15 -11.51 -16.12
C GLU A 49 21.74 -10.94 -16.24
N ARG A 50 21.12 -10.65 -15.10
CA ARG A 50 19.80 -10.04 -15.04
C ARG A 50 19.94 -8.60 -14.62
N PRO A 51 19.21 -7.69 -15.27
CA PRO A 51 19.25 -6.28 -14.93
C PRO A 51 18.73 -6.03 -13.51
N SER A 52 19.17 -4.94 -12.92
CA SER A 52 18.69 -4.44 -11.64
C SER A 52 17.60 -3.39 -11.83
N LEU A 53 16.63 -3.35 -10.91
CA LEU A 53 15.48 -2.45 -10.93
C LEU A 53 15.45 -1.63 -9.65
N GLN A 54 15.18 -0.34 -9.77
CA GLN A 54 14.86 0.52 -8.64
C GLN A 54 13.37 0.90 -8.69
N LEU A 55 12.70 0.78 -7.55
CA LEU A 55 11.32 1.20 -7.35
C LEU A 55 11.31 2.37 -6.36
N PRO A 56 11.02 3.61 -6.81
CA PRO A 56 10.67 4.69 -5.91
C PRO A 56 9.33 4.44 -5.25
N ARG A 57 9.11 5.03 -4.08
CA ARG A 57 7.81 5.01 -3.42
C ARG A 57 6.70 5.40 -4.41
N PRO A 58 5.67 4.60 -4.61
CA PRO A 58 4.55 4.92 -5.49
C PRO A 58 3.90 6.25 -5.17
N SER A 59 3.45 6.98 -6.18
CA SER A 59 2.49 8.06 -6.02
C SER A 59 1.06 7.51 -6.03
N ALA A 60 0.12 8.31 -5.59
CA ALA A 60 -1.30 7.95 -5.62
C ALA A 60 -2.15 9.15 -6.01
N ASP A 61 -3.27 8.89 -6.66
CA ASP A 61 -4.25 9.91 -6.97
C ASP A 61 -4.84 10.54 -5.70
N PRO A 62 -5.35 11.77 -5.75
CA PRO A 62 -5.91 12.47 -4.60
C PRO A 62 -6.95 11.63 -3.87
N GLY A 63 -6.84 11.56 -2.53
CA GLY A 63 -7.72 10.78 -1.67
C GLY A 63 -7.27 9.34 -1.41
N LEU A 64 -6.31 8.81 -2.17
CA LEU A 64 -5.78 7.44 -1.97
C LEU A 64 -4.51 7.39 -1.11
N ALA A 65 -3.75 8.48 -0.98
CA ALA A 65 -2.51 8.52 -0.17
C ALA A 65 -2.82 8.56 1.33
N THR A 66 -3.48 7.55 1.84
CA THR A 66 -3.95 7.45 3.22
C THR A 66 -3.94 5.99 3.71
N GLN A 67 -4.09 5.78 5.00
CA GLN A 67 -4.30 4.45 5.59
C GLN A 67 -5.74 3.97 5.50
N LEU A 68 -6.68 4.82 5.10
CA LEU A 68 -8.10 4.48 5.10
C LEU A 68 -8.43 3.53 3.95
N ILE A 69 -9.29 2.55 4.21
CA ILE A 69 -9.76 1.60 3.19
C ILE A 69 -10.87 2.28 2.40
N THR A 70 -10.58 2.60 1.14
CA THR A 70 -11.44 3.40 0.26
C THR A 70 -12.57 2.59 -0.32
N LEU A 71 -13.75 3.20 -0.38
CA LEU A 71 -14.90 2.69 -1.12
C LEU A 71 -15.53 3.79 -1.97
N VAL A 72 -16.20 3.41 -3.06
CA VAL A 72 -16.99 4.29 -3.91
C VAL A 72 -18.44 3.84 -3.86
N ARG A 73 -19.34 4.76 -3.49
CA ARG A 73 -20.77 4.50 -3.38
C ARG A 73 -21.47 4.58 -4.74
N SER A 74 -22.70 4.08 -4.82
CA SER A 74 -23.50 4.09 -6.05
C SER A 74 -23.79 5.51 -6.60
N ASP A 75 -23.68 6.53 -5.76
CA ASP A 75 -23.80 7.95 -6.14
C ASP A 75 -22.43 8.60 -6.48
N HIS A 76 -21.41 7.78 -6.74
CA HIS A 76 -20.03 8.16 -7.06
C HIS A 76 -19.29 8.93 -5.96
N ARG A 77 -19.78 8.92 -4.72
CA ARG A 77 -19.04 9.48 -3.59
C ARG A 77 -17.95 8.53 -3.12
N MET A 78 -16.74 9.06 -2.99
CA MET A 78 -15.67 8.39 -2.27
C MET A 78 -15.95 8.45 -0.76
N ASP A 79 -15.75 7.34 -0.07
CA ASP A 79 -15.94 7.19 1.37
C ASP A 79 -14.93 6.16 1.89
N TYR A 80 -14.96 5.85 3.18
CA TYR A 80 -14.01 4.94 3.82
C TYR A 80 -14.73 3.98 4.76
N TYR A 81 -14.19 2.77 4.91
CA TYR A 81 -14.67 1.82 5.91
C TYR A 81 -14.33 2.29 7.32
N LEU A 82 -15.37 2.59 8.11
CA LEU A 82 -15.22 3.09 9.48
C LEU A 82 -14.56 2.05 10.39
N GLY A 83 -13.73 2.52 11.34
CA GLY A 83 -13.08 1.67 12.32
C GLY A 83 -12.04 0.71 11.76
N SER A 84 -11.59 0.92 10.52
CA SER A 84 -10.63 0.06 9.83
C SER A 84 -9.64 0.84 8.99
N ARG A 85 -8.42 0.28 8.84
CA ARG A 85 -7.36 0.90 8.05
C ARG A 85 -6.35 -0.14 7.56
N TRP A 86 -5.55 0.26 6.61
CA TRP A 86 -4.31 -0.43 6.25
C TRP A 86 -3.23 -0.25 7.33
N ALA A 87 -2.23 -1.12 7.36
CA ALA A 87 -1.13 -1.05 8.33
C ALA A 87 -0.20 0.15 8.11
N ALA A 88 -0.16 0.70 6.89
CA ALA A 88 0.60 1.89 6.51
C ALA A 88 -0.21 2.70 5.49
N ASP A 89 0.29 3.85 5.07
CA ASP A 89 -0.30 4.60 3.96
C ASP A 89 -0.29 3.74 2.69
N LEU A 90 -1.33 3.86 1.87
CA LEU A 90 -1.50 3.00 0.69
C LEU A 90 -0.28 2.97 -0.24
N PRO A 91 0.43 4.08 -0.52
CA PRO A 91 1.65 4.02 -1.29
C PRO A 91 2.72 3.07 -0.71
N ASP A 92 2.88 3.04 0.62
CA ASP A 92 3.86 2.18 1.29
C ASP A 92 3.42 0.71 1.28
N VAL A 93 2.10 0.46 1.39
CA VAL A 93 1.53 -0.88 1.23
C VAL A 93 1.80 -1.41 -0.18
N VAL A 94 1.53 -0.60 -1.20
CA VAL A 94 1.74 -0.98 -2.61
C VAL A 94 3.22 -1.14 -2.92
N GLU A 95 4.10 -0.28 -2.38
CA GLU A 95 5.56 -0.40 -2.53
C GLU A 95 6.05 -1.77 -2.02
N THR A 96 5.67 -2.13 -0.79
CA THR A 96 6.04 -3.42 -0.19
C THR A 96 5.59 -4.59 -1.05
N LEU A 97 4.31 -4.61 -1.45
CA LEU A 97 3.75 -5.67 -2.29
C LEU A 97 4.43 -5.75 -3.66
N ALA A 98 4.71 -4.60 -4.29
CA ALA A 98 5.36 -4.53 -5.59
C ALA A 98 6.79 -5.07 -5.53
N ILE A 99 7.55 -4.71 -4.50
CA ILE A 99 8.92 -5.19 -4.29
C ILE A 99 8.93 -6.71 -4.09
N ASP A 100 8.04 -7.23 -3.25
CA ASP A 100 7.93 -8.67 -3.01
C ASP A 100 7.55 -9.43 -4.29
N THR A 101 6.61 -8.90 -5.07
CA THR A 101 6.20 -9.47 -6.35
C THR A 101 7.35 -9.45 -7.37
N LEU A 102 8.06 -8.33 -7.51
CA LEU A 102 9.19 -8.19 -8.42
C LEU A 102 10.36 -9.12 -8.04
N ARG A 103 10.69 -9.22 -6.76
CA ARG A 103 11.70 -10.16 -6.25
C ARG A 103 11.27 -11.62 -6.50
N GLY A 104 10.01 -11.93 -6.22
CA GLY A 104 9.42 -13.26 -6.45
C GLY A 104 9.34 -13.65 -7.93
N SER A 105 9.26 -12.70 -8.88
CA SER A 105 9.19 -12.99 -10.32
C SER A 105 10.48 -13.63 -10.86
N GLY A 106 11.62 -13.45 -10.19
CA GLY A 106 12.92 -13.94 -10.63
C GLY A 106 13.44 -13.31 -11.93
N ALA A 107 12.76 -12.29 -12.45
CA ALA A 107 13.17 -11.60 -13.68
C ALA A 107 14.34 -10.64 -13.48
N TRP A 108 14.56 -10.19 -12.26
CA TRP A 108 15.53 -9.16 -11.91
C TRP A 108 16.72 -9.75 -11.12
N GLY A 109 17.92 -9.24 -11.38
CA GLY A 109 19.12 -9.58 -10.62
C GLY A 109 19.09 -8.97 -9.21
N ALA A 110 18.53 -7.77 -9.09
CA ALA A 110 18.27 -7.09 -7.83
C ALA A 110 17.05 -6.15 -7.97
N VAL A 111 16.28 -5.97 -6.89
CA VAL A 111 15.22 -4.98 -6.78
C VAL A 111 15.50 -4.12 -5.55
N HIS A 112 15.69 -2.83 -5.78
CA HIS A 112 16.06 -1.85 -4.77
C HIS A 112 14.90 -0.88 -4.50
N GLU A 113 14.67 -0.60 -3.23
CA GLU A 113 13.83 0.51 -2.78
C GLU A 113 14.54 1.85 -3.01
N SER A 114 13.83 2.95 -2.96
CA SER A 114 14.40 4.29 -3.06
C SER A 114 14.15 5.07 -1.75
N PRO A 115 15.17 5.71 -1.17
CA PRO A 115 16.56 5.86 -1.65
C PRO A 115 17.40 4.59 -1.49
N SER A 116 18.31 4.33 -2.43
CA SER A 116 19.26 3.23 -2.38
C SER A 116 20.67 3.72 -2.70
N PRO A 117 21.71 3.25 -1.98
CA PRO A 117 23.10 3.53 -2.33
C PRO A 117 23.56 2.80 -3.60
N PHE A 118 22.81 1.79 -4.04
CA PHE A 118 23.14 1.00 -5.22
C PHE A 118 22.52 1.61 -6.47
N LEU A 119 23.29 1.63 -7.56
CA LEU A 119 22.79 2.02 -8.87
C LEU A 119 22.03 0.85 -9.48
N ALA A 120 20.85 1.14 -10.03
CA ALA A 120 20.08 0.18 -10.80
C ALA A 120 20.14 0.52 -12.29
N ASP A 121 19.93 -0.48 -13.15
CA ASP A 121 19.89 -0.31 -14.60
C ASP A 121 18.60 0.36 -15.05
N TYR A 122 17.50 0.02 -14.40
CA TYR A 122 16.15 0.48 -14.72
C TYR A 122 15.45 1.09 -13.50
N LEU A 123 14.47 1.93 -13.80
CA LEU A 123 13.57 2.57 -12.86
C LEU A 123 12.14 2.18 -13.22
N LEU A 124 11.35 1.72 -12.25
CA LEU A 124 9.92 1.52 -12.38
C LEU A 124 9.19 2.54 -11.51
N GLN A 125 8.46 3.45 -12.12
CA GLN A 125 7.55 4.36 -11.44
C GLN A 125 6.13 3.79 -11.46
N ILE A 126 5.43 3.90 -10.34
CA ILE A 126 4.03 3.49 -10.17
C ILE A 126 3.22 4.68 -9.69
N ASN A 127 2.08 4.94 -10.33
CA ASN A 127 1.02 5.80 -9.81
C ASN A 127 -0.22 4.96 -9.56
N ILE A 128 -0.75 5.01 -8.35
CA ILE A 128 -1.97 4.31 -7.93
C ILE A 128 -3.17 5.16 -8.33
N ARG A 129 -3.87 4.77 -9.41
CA ARG A 129 -5.06 5.47 -9.89
C ARG A 129 -6.33 5.04 -9.19
N ARG A 130 -6.47 3.74 -8.95
CA ARG A 130 -7.61 3.17 -8.22
C ARG A 130 -7.12 2.12 -7.24
N PHE A 131 -7.68 2.13 -6.06
CA PHE A 131 -7.52 1.09 -5.04
C PHE A 131 -8.73 1.17 -4.12
N GLU A 132 -9.88 0.62 -4.58
CA GLU A 132 -11.17 0.91 -3.98
C GLU A 132 -12.16 -0.24 -4.10
N ALA A 133 -13.08 -0.29 -3.16
CA ALA A 133 -14.27 -1.15 -3.21
C ALA A 133 -15.42 -0.39 -3.90
N ASP A 134 -15.81 -0.84 -5.07
CA ASP A 134 -16.79 -0.19 -5.94
C ASP A 134 -18.18 -0.79 -5.73
N TYR A 135 -19.10 0.03 -5.27
CA TYR A 135 -20.52 -0.29 -5.08
C TYR A 135 -21.42 0.29 -6.18
N THR A 136 -20.86 0.87 -7.24
CA THR A 136 -21.64 1.54 -8.29
C THR A 136 -22.51 0.58 -9.09
N ASN A 137 -22.12 -0.69 -9.15
CA ASN A 137 -22.86 -1.73 -9.89
C ASN A 137 -24.14 -2.23 -9.19
N GLY A 138 -24.46 -1.73 -7.99
CA GLY A 138 -25.68 -2.09 -7.25
C GLY A 138 -25.72 -3.54 -6.76
N GLY A 139 -24.59 -4.25 -6.78
CA GLY A 139 -24.47 -5.61 -6.26
C GLY A 139 -24.61 -5.68 -4.73
N ALA A 140 -24.90 -6.87 -4.21
CA ALA A 140 -24.99 -7.12 -2.77
C ALA A 140 -23.63 -6.97 -2.06
N ALA A 141 -22.51 -7.18 -2.78
CA ALA A 141 -21.14 -7.00 -2.34
C ALA A 141 -20.36 -6.17 -3.38
N PRO A 142 -19.28 -5.47 -2.97
CA PRO A 142 -18.53 -4.62 -3.88
C PRO A 142 -17.62 -5.42 -4.82
N THR A 143 -17.27 -4.78 -5.93
CA THR A 143 -16.14 -5.19 -6.78
C THR A 143 -14.93 -4.34 -6.44
N ILE A 144 -13.80 -4.98 -6.23
CA ILE A 144 -12.54 -4.29 -5.94
C ILE A 144 -11.83 -3.99 -7.26
N HIS A 145 -11.37 -2.75 -7.39
CA HIS A 145 -10.57 -2.29 -8.52
C HIS A 145 -9.22 -1.79 -8.03
N VAL A 146 -8.16 -2.37 -8.59
CA VAL A 146 -6.78 -1.91 -8.44
C VAL A 146 -6.26 -1.53 -9.83
N VAL A 147 -5.85 -0.27 -10.01
CA VAL A 147 -5.34 0.25 -11.27
C VAL A 147 -4.04 1.01 -11.01
N LEU A 148 -2.97 0.57 -11.64
CA LEU A 148 -1.62 1.09 -11.49
C LEU A 148 -1.12 1.59 -12.85
N ASP A 149 -0.76 2.87 -12.94
CA ASP A 149 0.01 3.38 -14.09
C ASP A 149 1.49 3.11 -13.83
N CYS A 150 2.11 2.40 -14.75
CA CYS A 150 3.49 1.94 -14.63
C CYS A 150 4.34 2.53 -15.74
N THR A 151 5.50 3.05 -15.38
CA THR A 151 6.48 3.58 -16.33
C THR A 151 7.84 2.98 -16.05
N VAL A 152 8.39 2.27 -17.04
CA VAL A 152 9.75 1.71 -17.00
C VAL A 152 10.68 2.60 -17.81
N ALA A 153 11.79 3.02 -17.22
CA ALA A 153 12.81 3.82 -17.88
C ALA A 153 14.21 3.28 -17.59
N ARG A 154 15.14 3.50 -18.51
CA ARG A 154 16.57 3.32 -18.22
C ARG A 154 17.02 4.39 -17.24
N ARG A 155 17.86 4.01 -16.29
CA ARG A 155 18.40 4.98 -15.35
C ARG A 155 19.45 5.89 -15.98
N VAL A 156 20.34 5.33 -16.80
CA VAL A 156 21.29 6.09 -17.59
C VAL A 156 20.62 6.52 -18.87
N GLY A 157 20.71 7.82 -19.21
CA GLY A 157 20.02 8.42 -20.35
C GLY A 157 18.57 8.81 -20.07
N ARG A 158 17.91 8.22 -19.07
CA ARG A 158 16.49 8.42 -18.73
C ARG A 158 15.52 8.12 -19.87
N ASP A 159 15.91 7.20 -20.74
CA ASP A 159 15.08 6.81 -21.88
C ASP A 159 13.88 6.01 -21.40
N LEU A 160 12.69 6.42 -21.88
CA LEU A 160 11.46 5.68 -21.66
C LEU A 160 11.56 4.32 -22.37
N VAL A 161 11.35 3.25 -21.60
CA VAL A 161 11.30 1.88 -22.13
C VAL A 161 9.86 1.47 -22.43
N ALA A 162 8.97 1.67 -21.45
CA ALA A 162 7.55 1.37 -21.62
C ALA A 162 6.70 2.19 -20.65
N SER A 163 5.46 2.46 -21.04
CA SER A 163 4.41 2.95 -20.17
C SER A 163 3.15 2.13 -20.40
N PHE A 164 2.52 1.67 -19.32
CA PHE A 164 1.36 0.80 -19.39
C PHE A 164 0.52 0.85 -18.12
N VAL A 165 -0.71 0.35 -18.23
CA VAL A 165 -1.62 0.18 -17.10
C VAL A 165 -1.61 -1.29 -16.69
N ALA A 166 -1.49 -1.54 -15.38
CA ALA A 166 -1.68 -2.85 -14.78
C ALA A 166 -2.95 -2.82 -13.93
N GLU A 167 -3.85 -3.75 -14.20
CA GLU A 167 -5.17 -3.77 -13.58
C GLU A 167 -5.42 -5.12 -12.89
N GLY A 168 -6.14 -5.06 -11.78
CA GLY A 168 -6.68 -6.23 -11.11
C GLY A 168 -8.09 -5.94 -10.61
N VAL A 169 -8.96 -6.92 -10.78
CA VAL A 169 -10.37 -6.84 -10.39
C VAL A 169 -10.75 -8.11 -9.65
N ALA A 170 -11.44 -7.97 -8.53
CA ALA A 170 -11.97 -9.10 -7.77
C ALA A 170 -13.31 -8.73 -7.12
N ALA A 171 -14.30 -9.60 -7.18
CA ALA A 171 -15.55 -9.42 -6.46
C ALA A 171 -15.40 -9.92 -5.02
N ALA A 172 -15.87 -9.15 -4.05
CA ALA A 172 -15.99 -9.66 -2.69
C ALA A 172 -17.12 -10.71 -2.63
N GLU A 173 -16.86 -11.83 -1.95
CA GLU A 173 -17.88 -12.90 -1.80
C GLU A 173 -19.10 -12.44 -1.01
N GLU A 174 -18.84 -11.59 0.01
CA GLU A 174 -19.87 -11.05 0.88
C GLU A 174 -19.60 -9.57 1.17
N ASN A 175 -20.65 -8.82 1.50
CA ASN A 175 -20.50 -7.44 1.99
C ASN A 175 -20.08 -7.41 3.47
N ARG A 176 -18.94 -8.03 3.77
CA ARG A 176 -18.28 -8.08 5.07
C ARG A 176 -16.82 -7.70 4.88
N LEU A 177 -16.30 -6.87 5.78
CA LEU A 177 -14.98 -6.27 5.60
C LEU A 177 -13.85 -7.30 5.39
N SER A 178 -13.88 -8.45 6.07
CA SER A 178 -12.90 -9.52 5.86
C SER A 178 -12.94 -10.08 4.43
N SER A 179 -14.13 -10.25 3.84
CA SER A 179 -14.30 -10.68 2.46
C SER A 179 -13.85 -9.59 1.47
N VAL A 180 -14.15 -8.33 1.78
CA VAL A 180 -13.68 -7.17 1.01
C VAL A 180 -12.14 -7.08 1.01
N VAL A 181 -11.50 -7.25 2.17
CA VAL A 181 -10.02 -7.25 2.27
C VAL A 181 -9.40 -8.42 1.51
N SER A 182 -10.01 -9.61 1.55
CA SER A 182 -9.56 -10.74 0.73
C SER A 182 -9.64 -10.43 -0.77
N ALA A 183 -10.71 -9.77 -1.21
CA ALA A 183 -10.84 -9.34 -2.60
C ALA A 183 -9.83 -8.22 -2.97
N PHE A 184 -9.49 -7.30 -2.05
CA PHE A 184 -8.39 -6.35 -2.24
C PHE A 184 -7.06 -7.07 -2.46
N GLU A 185 -6.76 -8.10 -1.67
CA GLU A 185 -5.54 -8.88 -1.82
C GLU A 185 -5.48 -9.58 -3.19
N GLN A 186 -6.59 -10.17 -3.62
CA GLN A 186 -6.68 -10.82 -4.94
C GLN A 186 -6.48 -9.82 -6.08
N ALA A 187 -7.19 -8.69 -6.05
CA ALA A 187 -7.09 -7.67 -7.09
C ALA A 187 -5.68 -7.03 -7.12
N ALA A 188 -5.10 -6.73 -5.95
CA ALA A 188 -3.75 -6.20 -5.87
C ALA A 188 -2.72 -7.17 -6.44
N ASN A 189 -2.78 -8.45 -6.07
CA ASN A 189 -1.88 -9.47 -6.60
C ASN A 189 -2.01 -9.64 -8.11
N ALA A 190 -3.20 -9.58 -8.68
CA ALA A 190 -3.41 -9.65 -10.13
C ALA A 190 -2.78 -8.45 -10.86
N ALA A 191 -3.00 -7.22 -10.35
CA ALA A 191 -2.39 -6.01 -10.91
C ALA A 191 -0.85 -6.06 -10.83
N LEU A 192 -0.32 -6.44 -9.66
CA LEU A 192 1.13 -6.49 -9.43
C LEU A 192 1.82 -7.59 -10.24
N THR A 193 1.17 -8.74 -10.46
CA THR A 193 1.68 -9.78 -11.37
C THR A 193 1.76 -9.24 -12.81
N THR A 194 0.69 -8.60 -13.28
CA THR A 194 0.67 -7.95 -14.60
C THR A 194 1.77 -6.89 -14.73
N MET A 195 1.97 -6.08 -13.70
CA MET A 195 3.05 -5.08 -13.64
C MET A 195 4.42 -5.74 -13.76
N ALA A 196 4.69 -6.79 -12.98
CA ALA A 196 5.99 -7.47 -12.98
C ALA A 196 6.29 -8.11 -14.34
N ASP A 197 5.32 -8.81 -14.93
CA ASP A 197 5.46 -9.48 -16.22
C ASP A 197 5.70 -8.49 -17.36
N ARG A 198 4.91 -7.42 -17.43
CA ARG A 198 5.04 -6.40 -18.46
C ARG A 198 6.33 -5.59 -18.34
N SER A 199 6.76 -5.29 -17.11
CA SER A 199 8.04 -4.62 -16.87
C SER A 199 9.21 -5.48 -17.36
N ALA A 200 9.21 -6.76 -17.02
CA ALA A 200 10.25 -7.69 -17.46
C ALA A 200 10.23 -7.92 -18.97
N ALA A 201 9.06 -8.01 -19.59
CA ALA A 201 8.94 -8.15 -21.06
C ALA A 201 9.49 -6.92 -21.77
N ALA A 202 9.12 -5.72 -21.34
CA ALA A 202 9.56 -4.46 -21.94
C ALA A 202 11.09 -4.31 -21.92
N VAL A 203 11.74 -4.71 -20.83
CA VAL A 203 13.20 -4.67 -20.71
C VAL A 203 13.89 -5.69 -21.63
N ARG A 204 13.34 -6.89 -21.78
CA ARG A 204 13.88 -7.91 -22.70
C ARG A 204 13.78 -7.51 -24.15
N GLU A 205 12.73 -6.81 -24.53
CA GLU A 205 12.47 -6.35 -25.91
C GLU A 205 13.29 -5.10 -26.30
N THR A 206 13.87 -4.42 -25.30
CA THR A 206 14.62 -3.19 -25.55
C THR A 206 16.09 -3.51 -25.83
N PRO A 207 16.63 -3.17 -27.02
CA PRO A 207 18.02 -3.43 -27.36
C PRO A 207 18.98 -2.77 -26.35
N PRO A 208 20.12 -3.41 -26.02
CA PRO A 208 21.17 -2.74 -25.25
C PRO A 208 21.61 -1.47 -26.00
N VAL A 209 21.86 -0.40 -25.25
CA VAL A 209 22.48 0.81 -25.84
C VAL A 209 23.81 0.37 -26.42
N ALA A 210 23.98 0.52 -27.74
CA ALA A 210 25.29 0.36 -28.36
C ALA A 210 26.25 1.30 -27.62
N SER A 211 27.23 0.73 -26.93
CA SER A 211 28.31 1.50 -26.32
C SER A 211 28.94 2.29 -27.46
N SER A 212 28.76 3.61 -27.45
CA SER A 212 29.55 4.47 -28.33
C SER A 212 30.99 4.37 -27.79
N GLU A 213 31.72 3.37 -28.29
CA GLU A 213 33.16 3.29 -28.11
C GLU A 213 33.73 4.60 -28.66
N GLY A 214 34.43 5.27 -27.77
CA GLY A 214 34.96 6.59 -27.95
C GLY A 214 35.87 6.72 -29.16
N ARG A 215 35.76 7.84 -29.70
CA ARG A 215 36.81 8.40 -30.59
C ARG A 215 37.39 9.60 -29.88
#